data_86e8a20c5d71cad71935904d2c4923fa
#
_entry.id   86e8a20c5d71cad71935904d2c4923fa
#
_cell.length_a   1.000
_cell.length_b   1.000
_cell.length_c   1.000
_cell.angle_alpha   90.00
_cell.angle_beta   90.00
_cell.angle_gamma   90.00
#
_symmetry.space_group_name_H-M   'P 1'
#
loop_
_entity.id
_entity.type
_entity.pdbx_description
1 polymer ?
#
loop_
_entity_poly.entity_id
_entity_poly.type
_entity_poly.pdbx_seq_one_letter_code
_entity_poly.pdbx_strand_id
1 'polypeptide(L)'
;MRCLLSIILVTVHLGLFAQNVNKQNFPEKKNFNRVEMALPRVNGYTVLRCDFHTHTVFSDGLVWPTYRVGEAWIQGLDVLAITDHIEYRPFKEYVGGDHNTSYELALPAAREYGIMLIRGTEVTRKQGVIGHFNALFIEDANDIEQPDPEKALQEAYDQGAFIMYNHPAWALDTCLLTKFQEDIIAKGIVTGIEVFNNDEFYPRALSWSRDRKLTVFASSDVHGTISDDFGVHGSAASRTPFRPMTLVFVKDKTQEGVREALDGRRTLAYFYDNLAGEEQWLKSLFLASVQLEKVSEKGGSASYKMTNLSG
;
A
#
# COMPACT_ATOMS: atom_id res chain seq x y z
N MET A 1 -38.38 61.04 46.02
CA MET A 1 -37.52 59.89 45.62
C MET A 1 -38.31 58.95 44.66
N ARG A 2 -38.07 59.07 43.38
CA ARG A 2 -38.73 58.20 42.40
C ARG A 2 -37.69 57.16 41.94
N CYS A 3 -37.88 55.88 42.31
CA CYS A 3 -37.07 54.77 41.77
C CYS A 3 -37.51 54.44 40.33
N LEU A 4 -36.62 54.65 39.38
CA LEU A 4 -36.79 54.12 38.04
C LEU A 4 -36.36 52.66 38.07
N LEU A 5 -37.30 51.79 37.78
CA LEU A 5 -37.04 50.36 37.54
C LEU A 5 -36.66 50.19 36.06
N SER A 6 -35.41 49.92 35.76
CA SER A 6 -34.96 49.61 34.42
C SER A 6 -35.23 48.13 34.15
N ILE A 7 -36.18 47.82 33.25
CA ILE A 7 -36.44 46.46 32.77
C ILE A 7 -35.44 46.19 31.63
N ILE A 8 -34.53 45.28 31.86
CA ILE A 8 -33.64 44.74 30.80
C ILE A 8 -34.41 43.66 30.03
N LEU A 9 -34.78 43.98 28.80
CA LEU A 9 -35.42 43.03 27.90
C LEU A 9 -34.32 42.18 27.25
N VAL A 10 -34.15 40.91 27.66
CA VAL A 10 -33.29 39.97 27.02
C VAL A 10 -34.06 39.32 25.88
N THR A 11 -33.84 39.75 24.67
CA THR A 11 -34.35 39.08 23.45
C THR A 11 -33.52 37.85 23.16
N VAL A 12 -34.04 36.66 23.46
CA VAL A 12 -33.48 35.41 23.02
C VAL A 12 -33.88 35.23 21.55
N HIS A 13 -32.92 35.41 20.63
CA HIS A 13 -33.12 35.03 19.24
C HIS A 13 -33.02 33.50 19.12
N LEU A 14 -34.17 32.82 19.18
CA LEU A 14 -34.30 31.46 18.74
C LEU A 14 -34.25 31.50 17.21
N GLY A 15 -33.09 31.16 16.63
CA GLY A 15 -32.95 30.92 15.22
C GLY A 15 -33.80 29.70 14.86
N LEU A 16 -34.97 29.93 14.26
CA LEU A 16 -35.74 28.88 13.63
C LEU A 16 -35.00 28.48 12.35
N PHE A 17 -34.21 27.43 12.44
CA PHE A 17 -33.74 26.73 11.23
C PHE A 17 -34.95 26.06 10.59
N ALA A 18 -35.47 26.67 9.52
CA ALA A 18 -36.51 26.02 8.69
C ALA A 18 -35.94 24.73 8.14
N GLN A 19 -36.37 23.61 8.69
CA GLN A 19 -36.04 22.29 8.12
C GLN A 19 -36.70 22.18 6.73
N ASN A 20 -35.93 21.76 5.76
CA ASN A 20 -36.48 21.43 4.44
C ASN A 20 -37.42 20.24 4.58
N VAL A 21 -38.73 20.51 4.52
CA VAL A 21 -39.77 19.48 4.69
C VAL A 21 -39.71 18.36 3.62
N ASN A 22 -39.01 18.60 2.52
CA ASN A 22 -38.85 17.63 1.43
C ASN A 22 -37.59 16.74 1.60
N LYS A 23 -36.74 17.04 2.60
CA LYS A 23 -35.51 16.29 2.82
C LYS A 23 -35.16 16.28 4.29
N GLN A 24 -35.15 15.11 4.88
CA GLN A 24 -34.62 14.89 6.21
C GLN A 24 -33.23 14.23 6.08
N ASN A 25 -32.22 14.89 6.60
CA ASN A 25 -30.89 14.30 6.71
C ASN A 25 -30.79 13.56 8.05
N PHE A 26 -30.50 12.29 8.02
CA PHE A 26 -30.15 11.53 9.21
C PHE A 26 -28.71 11.95 9.62
N PRO A 27 -28.44 12.26 10.90
CA PRO A 27 -27.20 12.94 11.30
C PRO A 27 -25.95 12.08 11.26
N GLU A 28 -26.03 10.81 10.91
CA GLU A 28 -24.87 9.94 10.93
C GLU A 28 -24.50 9.45 9.55
N LYS A 29 -23.66 10.22 8.86
CA LYS A 29 -22.66 9.60 8.00
C LYS A 29 -21.69 8.84 8.92
N LYS A 30 -21.49 7.54 8.71
CA LYS A 30 -20.42 6.81 9.36
C LYS A 30 -19.11 7.53 9.00
N ASN A 31 -18.53 8.23 9.94
CA ASN A 31 -17.17 8.74 9.79
C ASN A 31 -16.25 7.52 9.90
N PHE A 32 -15.75 7.04 8.77
CA PHE A 32 -14.68 6.07 8.79
C PHE A 32 -13.44 6.77 9.35
N ASN A 33 -12.92 6.27 10.46
CA ASN A 33 -11.65 6.74 10.97
C ASN A 33 -10.54 6.04 10.18
N ARG A 34 -9.58 6.83 9.72
CA ARG A 34 -8.34 6.29 9.16
C ARG A 34 -7.58 5.55 10.25
N VAL A 35 -7.06 4.36 9.95
CA VAL A 35 -6.14 3.65 10.83
C VAL A 35 -4.80 4.40 10.83
N GLU A 36 -4.29 4.73 12.01
CA GLU A 36 -3.00 5.38 12.15
C GLU A 36 -1.98 4.41 12.74
N MET A 37 -0.96 4.10 11.95
CA MET A 37 0.24 3.41 12.42
C MET A 37 1.32 4.47 12.62
N ALA A 38 1.70 4.73 13.86
CA ALA A 38 2.75 5.68 14.17
C ALA A 38 4.11 5.05 13.84
N LEU A 39 4.74 5.48 12.76
CA LEU A 39 6.09 5.06 12.38
C LEU A 39 7.07 6.21 12.64
N PRO A 40 8.21 5.94 13.32
CA PRO A 40 9.22 6.96 13.58
C PRO A 40 9.95 7.35 12.27
N ARG A 41 10.58 8.51 12.27
CA ARG A 41 11.57 8.80 11.25
C ARG A 41 12.81 7.94 11.47
N VAL A 42 13.36 7.37 10.40
CA VAL A 42 14.49 6.44 10.46
C VAL A 42 15.64 7.03 9.67
N ASN A 43 16.76 7.35 10.34
CA ASN A 43 17.97 7.93 9.72
C ASN A 43 17.66 9.16 8.83
N GLY A 44 16.70 9.98 9.24
CA GLY A 44 16.27 11.17 8.49
C GLY A 44 15.22 10.91 7.41
N TYR A 45 14.92 9.66 7.09
CA TYR A 45 13.84 9.28 6.16
C TYR A 45 12.48 9.29 6.84
N THR A 46 11.45 9.61 6.07
CA THR A 46 10.05 9.34 6.43
C THR A 46 9.70 7.92 5.97
N VAL A 47 8.97 7.17 6.79
CA VAL A 47 8.50 5.83 6.43
C VAL A 47 7.07 5.93 5.90
N LEU A 48 6.86 5.54 4.65
CA LEU A 48 5.55 5.47 4.00
C LEU A 48 5.02 4.04 4.02
N ARG A 49 3.70 3.91 4.17
CA ARG A 49 2.96 2.65 4.09
C ARG A 49 2.39 2.52 2.69
N CYS A 50 2.82 1.51 1.97
CA CYS A 50 2.54 1.38 0.55
C CYS A 50 1.96 0.00 0.22
N ASP A 51 1.04 -0.05 -0.73
CA ASP A 51 0.62 -1.28 -1.39
C ASP A 51 0.78 -1.11 -2.90
N PHE A 52 1.59 -1.97 -3.49
CA PHE A 52 1.98 -1.90 -4.89
C PHE A 52 1.35 -2.99 -5.76
N HIS A 53 0.36 -3.73 -5.21
CA HIS A 53 -0.30 -4.80 -5.92
C HIS A 53 -1.78 -4.87 -5.50
N THR A 54 -2.66 -4.30 -6.33
CA THR A 54 -4.10 -4.28 -6.08
C THR A 54 -4.88 -4.32 -7.40
N HIS A 55 -6.05 -4.96 -7.37
CA HIS A 55 -6.92 -5.17 -8.52
C HIS A 55 -8.26 -4.45 -8.38
N THR A 56 -8.88 -4.17 -9.53
CA THR A 56 -10.20 -3.56 -9.64
C THR A 56 -11.05 -4.32 -10.66
N VAL A 57 -12.29 -3.88 -10.86
CA VAL A 57 -13.20 -4.44 -11.89
C VAL A 57 -12.69 -4.28 -13.33
N PHE A 58 -11.59 -3.57 -13.53
CA PHE A 58 -10.93 -3.44 -14.85
C PHE A 58 -10.05 -4.65 -15.18
N SER A 59 -9.76 -5.51 -14.21
CA SER A 59 -9.27 -6.88 -14.40
C SER A 59 -10.27 -7.86 -13.77
N ASP A 60 -9.87 -8.64 -12.80
CA ASP A 60 -10.69 -9.62 -12.09
C ASP A 60 -11.00 -9.25 -10.65
N GLY A 61 -10.63 -8.04 -10.22
CA GLY A 61 -11.04 -7.49 -8.95
C GLY A 61 -12.54 -7.19 -8.91
N LEU A 62 -13.12 -7.14 -7.72
CA LEU A 62 -14.56 -6.99 -7.49
C LEU A 62 -14.98 -5.57 -7.07
N VAL A 63 -14.04 -4.63 -6.99
CA VAL A 63 -14.29 -3.28 -6.50
C VAL A 63 -14.00 -2.21 -7.54
N TRP A 64 -14.71 -1.10 -7.42
CA TRP A 64 -14.49 0.06 -8.29
C TRP A 64 -13.20 0.82 -7.90
N PRO A 65 -12.44 1.41 -8.85
CA PRO A 65 -11.17 2.07 -8.57
C PRO A 65 -11.21 3.11 -7.44
N THR A 66 -12.25 3.95 -7.39
CA THR A 66 -12.39 4.96 -6.32
C THR A 66 -12.66 4.34 -4.96
N TYR A 67 -13.32 3.17 -4.92
CA TYR A 67 -13.52 2.41 -3.69
C TYR A 67 -12.19 1.85 -3.17
N ARG A 68 -11.35 1.31 -4.06
CA ARG A 68 -10.00 0.82 -3.71
C ARG A 68 -9.15 1.91 -3.05
N VAL A 69 -9.22 3.14 -3.56
CA VAL A 69 -8.55 4.31 -2.94
C VAL A 69 -9.12 4.61 -1.55
N GLY A 70 -10.45 4.57 -1.39
CA GLY A 70 -11.09 4.78 -0.10
C GLY A 70 -10.67 3.75 0.94
N GLU A 71 -10.57 2.48 0.57
CA GLU A 71 -10.06 1.40 1.43
C GLU A 71 -8.59 1.65 1.82
N ALA A 72 -7.74 2.02 0.87
CA ALA A 72 -6.34 2.34 1.13
C ALA A 72 -6.20 3.44 2.18
N TRP A 73 -7.03 4.49 2.07
CA TRP A 73 -7.04 5.57 3.04
C TRP A 73 -7.51 5.10 4.43
N ILE A 74 -8.63 4.35 4.50
CA ILE A 74 -9.14 3.80 5.78
C ILE A 74 -8.08 2.94 6.45
N GLN A 75 -7.36 2.14 5.68
CA GLN A 75 -6.30 1.23 6.15
C GLN A 75 -4.98 1.93 6.48
N GLY A 76 -4.91 3.25 6.36
CA GLY A 76 -3.75 4.05 6.74
C GLY A 76 -2.61 4.03 5.72
N LEU A 77 -2.83 3.62 4.48
CA LEU A 77 -1.80 3.69 3.45
C LEU A 77 -1.51 5.13 3.03
N ASP A 78 -0.28 5.40 2.67
CA ASP A 78 0.20 6.65 2.11
C ASP A 78 0.30 6.58 0.58
N VAL A 79 0.59 5.38 0.06
CA VAL A 79 0.78 5.11 -1.37
C VAL A 79 -0.01 3.87 -1.79
N LEU A 80 -0.65 3.94 -2.95
CA LEU A 80 -1.36 2.84 -3.57
C LEU A 80 -0.97 2.74 -5.04
N ALA A 81 -0.71 1.54 -5.55
CA ALA A 81 -0.68 1.27 -6.98
C ALA A 81 -1.94 0.49 -7.38
N ILE A 82 -2.54 0.85 -8.52
CA ILE A 82 -3.51 0.01 -9.21
C ILE A 82 -2.74 -0.75 -10.28
N THR A 83 -2.84 -2.08 -10.23
CA THR A 83 -2.06 -2.99 -11.06
C THR A 83 -2.95 -4.05 -11.70
N ASP A 84 -4.07 -3.60 -12.28
CA ASP A 84 -4.97 -4.48 -13.02
C ASP A 84 -4.21 -5.29 -14.08
N HIS A 85 -4.61 -6.56 -14.25
CA HIS A 85 -4.04 -7.46 -15.25
C HIS A 85 -4.17 -6.90 -16.68
N ILE A 86 -3.11 -7.03 -17.47
CA ILE A 86 -3.16 -6.72 -18.90
C ILE A 86 -3.96 -7.79 -19.66
N GLU A 87 -3.67 -9.07 -19.41
CA GLU A 87 -4.18 -10.17 -20.24
C GLU A 87 -5.47 -10.78 -19.73
N TYR A 88 -5.80 -10.53 -18.45
CA TYR A 88 -6.96 -11.15 -17.81
C TYR A 88 -7.99 -10.11 -17.36
N ARG A 89 -8.99 -9.89 -18.22
CA ARG A 89 -10.07 -8.90 -18.02
C ARG A 89 -11.46 -9.56 -18.17
N PRO A 90 -11.87 -10.41 -17.21
CA PRO A 90 -13.12 -11.18 -17.33
C PRO A 90 -14.38 -10.31 -17.43
N PHE A 91 -14.33 -9.07 -16.94
CA PHE A 91 -15.45 -8.14 -16.97
C PHE A 91 -15.43 -7.17 -18.17
N LYS A 92 -14.51 -7.32 -19.12
CA LYS A 92 -14.32 -6.38 -20.25
C LYS A 92 -15.59 -6.11 -21.06
N GLU A 93 -16.50 -7.09 -21.15
CA GLU A 93 -17.78 -6.91 -21.86
C GLU A 93 -18.75 -5.97 -21.12
N TYR A 94 -18.59 -5.82 -19.80
CA TYR A 94 -19.48 -5.04 -18.95
C TYR A 94 -18.84 -3.74 -18.47
N VAL A 95 -17.52 -3.70 -18.39
CA VAL A 95 -16.73 -2.57 -17.91
C VAL A 95 -15.94 -2.01 -19.09
N GLY A 96 -16.42 -0.89 -19.63
CA GLY A 96 -15.75 -0.20 -20.75
C GLY A 96 -14.46 0.48 -20.32
N GLY A 97 -13.60 0.81 -21.30
CA GLY A 97 -12.32 1.49 -21.10
C GLY A 97 -11.12 0.64 -21.49
N ASP A 98 -9.98 1.27 -21.48
CA ASP A 98 -8.68 0.67 -21.79
C ASP A 98 -7.89 0.32 -20.50
N HIS A 99 -6.60 -0.01 -20.61
CA HIS A 99 -5.76 -0.39 -19.47
C HIS A 99 -5.38 0.79 -18.55
N ASN A 100 -5.54 2.04 -18.99
CA ASN A 100 -5.29 3.23 -18.17
C ASN A 100 -6.51 3.67 -17.37
N THR A 101 -7.71 3.22 -17.77
CA THR A 101 -8.99 3.76 -17.27
C THR A 101 -9.15 3.61 -15.75
N SER A 102 -8.70 2.51 -15.17
CA SER A 102 -8.80 2.27 -13.72
C SER A 102 -7.99 3.31 -12.92
N TYR A 103 -6.78 3.60 -13.35
CA TYR A 103 -5.94 4.63 -12.74
C TYR A 103 -6.58 6.02 -12.88
N GLU A 104 -7.06 6.37 -14.07
CA GLU A 104 -7.66 7.68 -14.35
C GLU A 104 -8.91 7.92 -13.52
N LEU A 105 -9.76 6.89 -13.34
CA LEU A 105 -10.95 6.95 -12.49
C LEU A 105 -10.60 7.06 -11.01
N ALA A 106 -9.53 6.44 -10.56
CA ALA A 106 -9.06 6.49 -9.17
C ALA A 106 -8.42 7.84 -8.80
N LEU A 107 -7.78 8.52 -9.75
CA LEU A 107 -6.94 9.70 -9.51
C LEU A 107 -7.66 10.86 -8.79
N PRO A 108 -8.92 11.24 -9.12
CA PRO A 108 -9.63 12.27 -8.38
C PRO A 108 -9.84 11.91 -6.90
N ALA A 109 -10.23 10.67 -6.61
CA ALA A 109 -10.41 10.19 -5.25
C ALA A 109 -9.08 10.14 -4.49
N ALA A 110 -8.00 9.71 -5.14
CA ALA A 110 -6.68 9.70 -4.54
C ALA A 110 -6.22 11.09 -4.11
N ARG A 111 -6.48 12.11 -4.94
CA ARG A 111 -6.21 13.52 -4.60
C ARG A 111 -7.05 14.00 -3.42
N GLU A 112 -8.34 13.65 -3.38
CA GLU A 112 -9.25 14.01 -2.30
C GLU A 112 -8.83 13.40 -0.95
N TYR A 113 -8.44 12.13 -0.95
CA TYR A 113 -8.00 11.41 0.25
C TYR A 113 -6.53 11.66 0.62
N GLY A 114 -5.75 12.31 -0.25
CA GLY A 114 -4.32 12.51 -0.03
C GLY A 114 -3.49 11.23 -0.15
N ILE A 115 -3.97 10.26 -0.94
CA ILE A 115 -3.25 9.05 -1.30
C ILE A 115 -2.37 9.34 -2.52
N MET A 116 -1.10 9.00 -2.45
CA MET A 116 -0.21 9.01 -3.61
C MET A 116 -0.53 7.78 -4.47
N LEU A 117 -1.15 8.01 -5.63
CA LEU A 117 -1.54 6.96 -6.56
C LEU A 117 -0.44 6.73 -7.58
N ILE A 118 0.05 5.50 -7.68
CA ILE A 118 1.04 5.08 -8.67
C ILE A 118 0.31 4.38 -9.83
N ARG A 119 0.63 4.79 -11.07
CA ARG A 119 0.16 4.07 -12.26
C ARG A 119 0.96 2.81 -12.41
N GLY A 120 0.26 1.68 -12.52
CA GLY A 120 0.86 0.37 -12.73
C GLY A 120 -0.04 -0.55 -13.51
N THR A 121 0.47 -1.71 -13.80
CA THR A 121 -0.27 -2.83 -14.40
C THR A 121 0.44 -4.13 -14.08
N GLU A 122 -0.28 -5.25 -14.15
CA GLU A 122 0.30 -6.57 -14.00
C GLU A 122 0.37 -7.29 -15.33
N VAL A 123 1.58 -7.63 -15.76
CA VAL A 123 1.84 -8.56 -16.87
C VAL A 123 1.67 -9.98 -16.34
N THR A 124 0.58 -10.63 -16.75
CA THR A 124 0.15 -11.92 -16.20
C THR A 124 0.35 -13.03 -17.21
N ARG A 125 1.20 -13.97 -16.87
CA ARG A 125 1.49 -15.15 -17.70
C ARG A 125 1.43 -16.42 -16.87
N LYS A 126 1.49 -17.57 -17.53
CA LYS A 126 1.46 -18.86 -16.82
C LYS A 126 2.51 -18.92 -15.72
N GLN A 127 2.03 -18.99 -14.47
CA GLN A 127 2.90 -19.16 -13.30
C GLN A 127 3.74 -20.45 -13.42
N GLY A 128 4.98 -20.42 -12.97
CA GLY A 128 5.91 -21.54 -13.11
C GLY A 128 6.56 -21.69 -14.50
N VAL A 129 6.20 -20.85 -15.48
CA VAL A 129 6.86 -20.77 -16.78
C VAL A 129 7.43 -19.37 -16.99
N ILE A 130 6.58 -18.35 -16.93
CA ILE A 130 6.92 -16.93 -17.07
C ILE A 130 6.75 -16.23 -15.73
N GLY A 131 5.57 -16.29 -15.12
CA GLY A 131 5.21 -15.61 -13.87
C GLY A 131 4.40 -14.35 -14.09
N HIS A 132 4.14 -13.66 -12.99
CA HIS A 132 3.40 -12.40 -12.95
C HIS A 132 4.33 -11.27 -12.50
N PHE A 133 4.17 -10.09 -13.12
CA PHE A 133 5.07 -8.97 -12.88
C PHE A 133 4.29 -7.66 -12.82
N ASN A 134 4.43 -6.91 -11.75
CA ASN A 134 3.93 -5.55 -11.71
C ASN A 134 4.95 -4.60 -12.31
N ALA A 135 4.48 -3.79 -13.26
CA ALA A 135 5.19 -2.64 -13.79
C ALA A 135 4.60 -1.37 -13.15
N LEU A 136 5.40 -0.66 -12.37
CA LEU A 136 5.02 0.54 -11.61
C LEU A 136 5.63 1.78 -12.24
N PHE A 137 4.95 2.94 -12.11
CA PHE A 137 5.37 4.24 -12.67
C PHE A 137 5.41 4.26 -14.20
N ILE A 138 4.53 3.51 -14.84
CA ILE A 138 4.38 3.48 -16.30
C ILE A 138 3.68 4.74 -16.80
N GLU A 139 3.90 5.05 -18.10
CA GLU A 139 3.22 6.15 -18.79
C GLU A 139 1.90 5.70 -19.41
N ASP A 140 1.93 4.60 -20.16
CA ASP A 140 0.77 4.02 -20.87
C ASP A 140 0.74 2.50 -20.72
N ALA A 141 -0.29 1.98 -20.05
CA ALA A 141 -0.47 0.55 -19.86
C ALA A 141 -0.89 -0.18 -21.16
N ASN A 142 -1.50 0.53 -22.13
CA ASN A 142 -1.94 -0.08 -23.38
C ASN A 142 -0.75 -0.58 -24.23
N ASP A 143 0.36 0.14 -24.21
CA ASP A 143 1.55 -0.21 -24.99
C ASP A 143 2.22 -1.50 -24.46
N ILE A 144 1.95 -1.84 -23.19
CA ILE A 144 2.48 -3.04 -22.51
C ILE A 144 1.69 -4.30 -22.93
N GLU A 145 0.49 -4.17 -23.54
CA GLU A 145 -0.28 -5.30 -24.05
C GLU A 145 0.41 -5.93 -25.26
N GLN A 146 1.38 -6.82 -25.01
CA GLN A 146 2.16 -7.50 -26.03
C GLN A 146 1.95 -9.01 -25.94
N PRO A 147 1.84 -9.76 -27.07
CA PRO A 147 1.71 -11.21 -27.05
C PRO A 147 2.94 -11.91 -26.44
N ASP A 148 4.12 -11.37 -26.69
CA ASP A 148 5.40 -11.85 -26.17
C ASP A 148 5.68 -11.25 -24.79
N PRO A 149 5.84 -12.08 -23.72
CA PRO A 149 6.05 -11.59 -22.38
C PRO A 149 7.37 -10.81 -22.21
N GLU A 150 8.42 -11.15 -22.93
CA GLU A 150 9.68 -10.41 -22.87
C GLU A 150 9.52 -9.02 -23.48
N LYS A 151 8.76 -8.89 -24.57
CA LYS A 151 8.45 -7.60 -25.18
C LYS A 151 7.55 -6.75 -24.28
N ALA A 152 6.57 -7.35 -23.60
CA ALA A 152 5.72 -6.64 -22.63
C ALA A 152 6.56 -6.03 -21.50
N LEU A 153 7.47 -6.82 -20.92
CA LEU A 153 8.35 -6.35 -19.86
C LEU A 153 9.40 -5.34 -20.36
N GLN A 154 9.90 -5.53 -21.61
CA GLN A 154 10.81 -4.57 -22.22
C GLN A 154 10.13 -3.22 -22.48
N GLU A 155 8.90 -3.24 -22.99
CA GLU A 155 8.10 -2.01 -23.17
C GLU A 155 7.90 -1.26 -21.86
N ALA A 156 7.50 -1.98 -20.80
CA ALA A 156 7.38 -1.39 -19.48
C ALA A 156 8.72 -0.79 -18.98
N TYR A 157 9.83 -1.50 -19.19
CA TYR A 157 11.17 -1.03 -18.84
C TYR A 157 11.56 0.22 -19.64
N ASP A 158 11.27 0.27 -20.93
CA ASP A 158 11.58 1.41 -21.81
C ASP A 158 10.75 2.66 -21.45
N GLN A 159 9.54 2.49 -20.89
CA GLN A 159 8.77 3.55 -20.25
C GLN A 159 9.36 4.02 -18.89
N GLY A 160 10.43 3.39 -18.42
CA GLY A 160 11.04 3.71 -17.14
C GLY A 160 10.35 3.07 -15.95
N ALA A 161 9.58 2.00 -16.12
CA ALA A 161 8.91 1.32 -15.02
C ALA A 161 9.90 0.74 -13.99
N PHE A 162 9.46 0.68 -12.74
CA PHE A 162 10.02 -0.23 -11.75
C PHE A 162 9.26 -1.56 -11.84
N ILE A 163 9.96 -2.65 -12.16
CA ILE A 163 9.31 -3.95 -12.37
C ILE A 163 9.65 -4.90 -11.24
N MET A 164 8.59 -5.51 -10.66
CA MET A 164 8.73 -6.49 -9.59
C MET A 164 8.10 -7.84 -9.98
N TYR A 165 8.71 -8.93 -9.51
CA TYR A 165 8.20 -10.28 -9.66
C TYR A 165 7.23 -10.60 -8.51
N ASN A 166 5.99 -10.95 -8.86
CA ASN A 166 4.90 -11.15 -7.92
C ASN A 166 4.84 -12.60 -7.42
N HIS A 167 4.38 -12.80 -6.18
CA HIS A 167 3.98 -14.08 -5.54
C HIS A 167 4.67 -15.34 -6.13
N PRO A 168 6.00 -15.47 -5.97
CA PRO A 168 6.83 -16.39 -6.78
C PRO A 168 6.55 -17.89 -6.59
N ALA A 169 5.76 -18.28 -5.60
CA ALA A 169 5.33 -19.66 -5.39
C ALA A 169 3.82 -19.87 -5.49
N TRP A 170 3.07 -18.82 -5.82
CA TRP A 170 1.62 -18.93 -5.93
C TRP A 170 1.22 -20.03 -6.94
N ALA A 171 0.27 -20.91 -6.52
CA ALA A 171 -0.22 -22.05 -7.28
C ALA A 171 0.87 -23.06 -7.71
N LEU A 172 2.03 -23.09 -7.04
CA LEU A 172 3.13 -23.99 -7.32
C LEU A 172 3.53 -24.79 -6.06
N ASP A 173 3.91 -26.06 -6.26
CA ASP A 173 4.46 -26.91 -5.18
C ASP A 173 5.88 -26.51 -4.78
N THR A 174 6.56 -25.72 -5.60
CA THR A 174 7.96 -25.32 -5.38
C THR A 174 8.18 -23.87 -5.73
N CYS A 175 8.96 -23.18 -4.90
CA CYS A 175 9.41 -21.81 -5.16
C CYS A 175 10.79 -21.86 -5.84
N LEU A 176 10.84 -21.91 -7.17
CA LEU A 176 12.06 -21.93 -7.99
C LEU A 176 11.95 -20.91 -9.11
N LEU A 177 13.07 -20.22 -9.39
CA LEU A 177 13.14 -19.36 -10.58
C LEU A 177 13.23 -20.22 -11.84
N THR A 178 12.44 -19.86 -12.83
CA THR A 178 12.56 -20.41 -14.19
C THR A 178 13.71 -19.72 -14.93
N LYS A 179 14.13 -20.31 -16.04
CA LYS A 179 15.16 -19.71 -16.89
C LYS A 179 14.77 -18.31 -17.38
N PHE A 180 13.50 -18.09 -17.71
CA PHE A 180 12.98 -16.79 -18.12
C PHE A 180 13.17 -15.75 -17.00
N GLN A 181 12.73 -16.08 -15.78
CA GLN A 181 12.83 -15.19 -14.62
C GLN A 181 14.30 -14.88 -14.28
N GLU A 182 15.19 -15.87 -14.36
CA GLU A 182 16.62 -15.65 -14.15
C GLU A 182 17.20 -14.68 -15.18
N ASP A 183 16.80 -14.81 -16.45
CA ASP A 183 17.31 -13.97 -17.54
C ASP A 183 16.85 -12.52 -17.41
N ILE A 184 15.57 -12.28 -17.13
CA ILE A 184 15.06 -10.91 -17.00
C ILE A 184 15.58 -10.20 -15.73
N ILE A 185 15.83 -10.96 -14.65
CA ILE A 185 16.51 -10.44 -13.46
C ILE A 185 17.98 -10.11 -13.79
N ALA A 186 18.68 -11.01 -14.48
CA ALA A 186 20.08 -10.79 -14.86
C ALA A 186 20.25 -9.60 -15.83
N LYS A 187 19.27 -9.33 -16.69
CA LYS A 187 19.21 -8.15 -17.57
C LYS A 187 18.93 -6.85 -16.81
N GLY A 188 18.52 -6.92 -15.54
CA GLY A 188 18.11 -5.75 -14.74
C GLY A 188 16.75 -5.19 -15.12
N ILE A 189 15.93 -5.92 -15.87
CA ILE A 189 14.56 -5.55 -16.21
C ILE A 189 13.69 -5.68 -14.95
N VAL A 190 13.81 -6.79 -14.21
CA VAL A 190 13.13 -6.99 -12.93
C VAL A 190 14.08 -6.69 -11.80
N THR A 191 13.71 -5.73 -10.95
CA THR A 191 14.52 -5.21 -9.85
C THR A 191 13.86 -5.33 -8.49
N GLY A 192 12.61 -5.81 -8.43
CA GLY A 192 11.86 -6.06 -7.20
C GLY A 192 11.30 -7.47 -7.13
N ILE A 193 10.90 -7.89 -5.92
CA ILE A 193 10.29 -9.19 -5.67
C ILE A 193 9.39 -9.14 -4.44
N GLU A 194 8.22 -9.79 -4.52
CA GLU A 194 7.38 -9.99 -3.36
C GLU A 194 7.93 -11.08 -2.45
N VAL A 195 8.02 -10.78 -1.17
CA VAL A 195 8.37 -11.74 -0.11
C VAL A 195 7.17 -12.07 0.77
N PHE A 196 6.18 -11.16 0.84
CA PHE A 196 4.82 -11.42 1.33
C PHE A 196 3.83 -11.01 0.23
N ASN A 197 2.86 -11.85 -0.04
CA ASN A 197 1.74 -11.55 -0.90
C ASN A 197 0.50 -12.22 -0.32
N ASN A 198 -0.61 -11.49 -0.21
CA ASN A 198 -1.82 -11.96 0.44
C ASN A 198 -1.49 -12.51 1.85
N ASP A 199 -1.74 -13.77 2.14
CA ASP A 199 -1.43 -14.46 3.40
C ASP A 199 -0.18 -15.34 3.31
N GLU A 200 0.57 -15.29 2.21
CA GLU A 200 1.74 -16.12 1.96
C GLU A 200 3.07 -15.41 2.23
N PHE A 201 4.03 -16.16 2.76
CA PHE A 201 5.43 -15.76 2.92
C PHE A 201 6.35 -16.63 2.07
N TYR A 202 7.24 -16.01 1.32
CA TYR A 202 8.18 -16.68 0.41
C TYR A 202 9.64 -16.57 0.91
N PRO A 203 10.12 -17.46 1.79
CA PRO A 203 11.49 -17.41 2.33
C PRO A 203 12.57 -17.45 1.26
N ARG A 204 12.33 -18.17 0.14
CA ARG A 204 13.27 -18.21 -0.99
C ARG A 204 13.37 -16.87 -1.71
N ALA A 205 12.24 -16.17 -1.88
CA ALA A 205 12.23 -14.84 -2.47
C ALA A 205 13.06 -13.85 -1.64
N LEU A 206 12.98 -13.93 -0.30
CA LEU A 206 13.82 -13.15 0.58
C LEU A 206 15.32 -13.51 0.41
N SER A 207 15.65 -14.77 0.17
CA SER A 207 17.05 -15.16 -0.15
C SER A 207 17.50 -14.60 -1.50
N TRP A 208 16.65 -14.67 -2.52
CA TRP A 208 16.96 -14.11 -3.84
C TRP A 208 17.09 -12.59 -3.81
N SER A 209 16.26 -11.89 -3.01
CA SER A 209 16.37 -10.44 -2.87
C SER A 209 17.75 -10.02 -2.37
N ARG A 210 18.30 -10.74 -1.39
CA ARG A 210 19.65 -10.53 -0.89
C ARG A 210 20.72 -10.86 -1.94
N ASP A 211 20.64 -12.05 -2.53
CA ASP A 211 21.70 -12.61 -3.39
C ASP A 211 21.76 -11.90 -4.75
N ARG A 212 20.60 -11.42 -5.25
CA ARG A 212 20.43 -10.74 -6.57
C ARG A 212 20.19 -9.22 -6.42
N LYS A 213 20.21 -8.69 -5.20
CA LYS A 213 19.99 -7.27 -4.87
C LYS A 213 18.63 -6.74 -5.35
N LEU A 214 17.57 -7.52 -5.19
CA LEU A 214 16.21 -7.11 -5.51
C LEU A 214 15.58 -6.35 -4.33
N THR A 215 14.76 -5.36 -4.64
CA THR A 215 13.94 -4.64 -3.66
C THR A 215 12.83 -5.56 -3.15
N VAL A 216 12.65 -5.62 -1.82
CA VAL A 216 11.61 -6.47 -1.22
C VAL A 216 10.27 -5.74 -1.14
N PHE A 217 9.19 -6.49 -1.40
CA PHE A 217 7.83 -6.02 -1.29
C PHE A 217 6.98 -6.94 -0.41
N ALA A 218 5.97 -6.34 0.21
CA ALA A 218 4.79 -7.01 0.73
C ALA A 218 3.58 -6.30 0.15
N SER A 219 2.68 -7.04 -0.45
CA SER A 219 1.51 -6.53 -1.16
C SER A 219 0.27 -7.35 -0.83
N SER A 220 -0.90 -6.72 -0.92
CA SER A 220 -2.14 -7.41 -0.61
C SER A 220 -2.62 -8.32 -1.73
N ASP A 221 -2.38 -7.93 -2.98
CA ASP A 221 -2.94 -8.61 -4.15
C ASP A 221 -4.47 -8.75 -4.06
N VAL A 222 -5.09 -7.72 -3.49
CA VAL A 222 -6.49 -7.76 -3.11
C VAL A 222 -7.39 -7.66 -4.34
N HIS A 223 -8.29 -8.64 -4.48
CA HIS A 223 -9.29 -8.70 -5.54
C HIS A 223 -10.68 -8.30 -5.02
N GLY A 224 -11.09 -8.81 -3.87
CA GLY A 224 -12.30 -8.44 -3.16
C GLY A 224 -12.20 -7.10 -2.43
N THR A 225 -13.02 -6.90 -1.41
CA THR A 225 -12.79 -5.81 -0.45
C THR A 225 -11.67 -6.20 0.52
N ILE A 226 -10.96 -5.21 1.05
CA ILE A 226 -9.96 -5.48 2.09
C ILE A 226 -10.56 -6.22 3.29
N SER A 227 -11.83 -5.93 3.62
CA SER A 227 -12.51 -6.59 4.72
C SER A 227 -12.84 -8.05 4.46
N ASP A 228 -13.06 -8.43 3.21
CA ASP A 228 -13.34 -9.82 2.84
C ASP A 228 -12.05 -10.66 2.89
N ASP A 229 -10.94 -10.10 2.40
CA ASP A 229 -9.66 -10.82 2.29
C ASP A 229 -8.90 -10.82 3.64
N PHE A 230 -8.94 -9.71 4.39
CA PHE A 230 -8.13 -9.54 5.61
C PHE A 230 -8.96 -9.28 6.87
N GLY A 231 -10.28 -9.37 6.80
CA GLY A 231 -11.19 -9.16 7.92
C GLY A 231 -11.51 -7.69 8.21
N VAL A 232 -12.54 -7.49 9.06
CA VAL A 232 -13.02 -6.16 9.42
C VAL A 232 -12.12 -5.56 10.50
N HIS A 233 -11.37 -4.52 10.14
CA HIS A 233 -10.64 -3.71 11.09
C HIS A 233 -11.59 -2.75 11.80
N GLY A 234 -11.60 -2.78 13.11
CA GLY A 234 -12.38 -1.82 13.88
C GLY A 234 -13.03 -2.35 15.12
N SER A 235 -12.73 -3.57 15.56
CA SER A 235 -12.93 -3.84 16.97
C SER A 235 -11.91 -3.00 17.74
N ALA A 236 -12.32 -2.35 18.83
CA ALA A 236 -11.47 -1.53 19.69
C ALA A 236 -10.21 -2.25 20.23
N ALA A 237 -9.99 -3.49 19.84
CA ALA A 237 -8.90 -4.37 20.27
C ALA A 237 -7.75 -4.50 19.24
N SER A 238 -7.92 -4.11 17.97
CA SER A 238 -6.85 -4.21 16.98
C SER A 238 -6.57 -2.84 16.35
N ARG A 239 -5.42 -2.28 16.70
CA ARG A 239 -4.91 -1.02 16.13
C ARG A 239 -3.98 -1.23 14.93
N THR A 240 -3.63 -2.47 14.60
CA THR A 240 -2.69 -2.81 13.54
C THR A 240 -3.44 -3.17 12.27
N PRO A 241 -3.08 -2.59 11.11
CA PRO A 241 -3.59 -3.06 9.82
C PRO A 241 -3.13 -4.50 9.60
N PHE A 242 -4.09 -5.40 9.30
CA PHE A 242 -3.78 -6.83 9.10
C PHE A 242 -3.37 -7.16 7.67
N ARG A 243 -3.33 -6.19 6.78
CA ARG A 243 -2.92 -6.41 5.39
C ARG A 243 -1.41 -6.35 5.23
N PRO A 244 -0.84 -7.06 4.26
CA PRO A 244 0.54 -6.85 3.86
C PRO A 244 0.75 -5.42 3.36
N MET A 245 1.91 -4.85 3.64
CA MET A 245 2.32 -3.55 3.11
C MET A 245 3.83 -3.44 3.00
N THR A 246 4.28 -2.66 2.05
CA THR A 246 5.68 -2.28 1.92
C THR A 246 5.93 -0.98 2.69
N LEU A 247 6.84 -1.01 3.64
CA LEU A 247 7.35 0.20 4.30
C LEU A 247 8.48 0.78 3.44
N VAL A 248 8.30 2.01 2.96
CA VAL A 248 9.26 2.68 2.06
C VAL A 248 9.89 3.87 2.75
N PHE A 249 11.23 3.93 2.79
CA PHE A 249 11.99 4.98 3.46
C PHE A 249 12.35 6.08 2.45
N VAL A 250 11.61 7.18 2.47
CA VAL A 250 11.73 8.28 1.51
C VAL A 250 12.35 9.53 2.13
N LYS A 251 13.11 10.29 1.33
CA LYS A 251 13.54 11.65 1.69
C LYS A 251 12.38 12.61 1.52
N ASP A 252 11.76 12.56 0.35
CA ASP A 252 10.65 13.41 -0.06
C ASP A 252 9.39 12.58 -0.29
N LYS A 253 8.24 13.07 0.16
CA LYS A 253 6.94 12.41 -0.02
C LYS A 253 6.38 12.74 -1.41
N THR A 254 7.04 12.26 -2.45
CA THR A 254 6.64 12.40 -3.86
C THR A 254 6.77 11.06 -4.58
N GLN A 255 6.19 10.94 -5.77
CA GLN A 255 6.34 9.73 -6.59
C GLN A 255 7.81 9.46 -6.92
N GLU A 256 8.56 10.52 -7.26
CA GLU A 256 10.00 10.43 -7.53
C GLU A 256 10.78 9.98 -6.29
N GLY A 257 10.40 10.48 -5.10
CA GLY A 257 11.00 10.06 -3.84
C GLY A 257 10.70 8.60 -3.48
N VAL A 258 9.50 8.11 -3.79
CA VAL A 258 9.15 6.70 -3.68
C VAL A 258 9.97 5.89 -4.68
N ARG A 259 10.01 6.29 -5.96
CA ARG A 259 10.79 5.62 -6.99
C ARG A 259 12.29 5.53 -6.62
N GLU A 260 12.89 6.63 -6.18
CA GLU A 260 14.29 6.67 -5.73
C GLU A 260 14.53 5.74 -4.53
N ALA A 261 13.54 5.61 -3.62
CA ALA A 261 13.63 4.69 -2.50
C ALA A 261 13.56 3.22 -2.94
N LEU A 262 12.70 2.90 -3.92
CA LEU A 262 12.64 1.55 -4.50
C LEU A 262 13.95 1.20 -5.23
N ASP A 263 14.47 2.07 -6.08
CA ASP A 263 15.75 1.87 -6.76
C ASP A 263 16.91 1.71 -5.77
N GLY A 264 16.87 2.44 -4.65
CA GLY A 264 17.81 2.34 -3.54
C GLY A 264 17.59 1.17 -2.59
N ARG A 265 16.59 0.30 -2.82
CA ARG A 265 16.19 -0.83 -1.96
C ARG A 265 15.94 -0.41 -0.51
N ARG A 266 15.40 0.78 -0.32
CA ARG A 266 15.03 1.31 1.00
C ARG A 266 13.60 0.91 1.34
N THR A 267 13.39 -0.42 1.48
CA THR A 267 12.09 -1.00 1.78
C THR A 267 12.19 -2.07 2.87
N LEU A 268 11.08 -2.28 3.57
CA LEU A 268 10.82 -3.46 4.39
C LEU A 268 9.44 -3.99 4.05
N ALA A 269 9.34 -5.29 3.88
CA ALA A 269 8.07 -6.00 3.77
C ALA A 269 7.48 -6.22 5.15
N TYR A 270 6.22 -5.82 5.36
CA TYR A 270 5.51 -5.93 6.65
C TYR A 270 4.23 -6.73 6.48
N PHE A 271 4.02 -7.73 7.36
CA PHE A 271 2.78 -8.46 7.48
C PHE A 271 2.67 -9.15 8.84
N TYR A 272 1.53 -9.04 9.53
CA TYR A 272 1.26 -9.65 10.84
C TYR A 272 2.42 -9.47 11.84
N ASP A 273 2.88 -8.24 12.05
CA ASP A 273 4.00 -7.91 12.94
C ASP A 273 5.35 -8.56 12.54
N ASN A 274 5.43 -9.15 11.35
CA ASN A 274 6.67 -9.63 10.79
C ASN A 274 7.26 -8.57 9.85
N LEU A 275 8.57 -8.43 9.89
CA LEU A 275 9.34 -7.56 9.02
C LEU A 275 10.39 -8.38 8.28
N ALA A 276 10.50 -8.20 6.97
CA ALA A 276 11.52 -8.82 6.15
C ALA A 276 12.19 -7.78 5.24
N GLY A 277 13.51 -7.89 5.06
CA GLY A 277 14.29 -7.01 4.22
C GLY A 277 15.74 -6.92 4.63
N GLU A 278 16.43 -5.88 4.19
CA GLU A 278 17.84 -5.69 4.52
C GLU A 278 18.04 -5.40 6.01
N GLU A 279 19.04 -6.06 6.61
CA GLU A 279 19.35 -5.97 8.04
C GLU A 279 19.54 -4.52 8.52
N GLN A 280 20.16 -3.68 7.69
CA GLN A 280 20.37 -2.28 8.04
C GLN A 280 19.05 -1.52 8.29
N TRP A 281 18.02 -1.76 7.48
CA TRP A 281 16.70 -1.13 7.64
C TRP A 281 15.91 -1.72 8.79
N LEU A 282 15.99 -3.05 9.00
CA LEU A 282 15.38 -3.72 10.15
C LEU A 282 15.95 -3.17 11.47
N LYS A 283 17.27 -3.09 11.59
CA LYS A 283 17.94 -2.52 12.77
C LYS A 283 17.58 -1.05 12.97
N SER A 284 17.63 -0.26 11.89
CA SER A 284 17.35 1.18 11.98
C SER A 284 15.91 1.45 12.40
N LEU A 285 14.94 0.73 11.84
CA LEU A 285 13.53 0.85 12.24
C LEU A 285 13.33 0.43 13.69
N PHE A 286 13.88 -0.71 14.10
CA PHE A 286 13.79 -1.18 15.48
C PHE A 286 14.37 -0.14 16.47
N LEU A 287 15.57 0.34 16.22
CA LEU A 287 16.22 1.32 17.10
C LEU A 287 15.48 2.65 17.16
N ALA A 288 14.81 3.06 16.07
CA ALA A 288 13.98 4.26 16.06
C ALA A 288 12.62 4.04 16.75
N SER A 289 12.14 2.79 16.80
CA SER A 289 10.83 2.41 17.38
C SER A 289 10.88 2.12 18.89
N VAL A 290 12.07 2.02 19.48
CA VAL A 290 12.22 1.68 20.90
C VAL A 290 13.09 2.68 21.64
N GLN A 291 12.68 2.99 22.86
CA GLN A 291 13.51 3.74 23.83
C GLN A 291 13.91 2.80 24.96
N LEU A 292 15.23 2.74 25.23
CA LEU A 292 15.79 1.96 26.34
C LEU A 292 16.25 2.92 27.43
N GLU A 293 15.73 2.77 28.62
CA GLU A 293 16.13 3.50 29.83
C GLU A 293 16.73 2.51 30.85
N LYS A 294 17.98 2.75 31.25
CA LYS A 294 18.61 1.93 32.29
C LYS A 294 17.99 2.25 33.65
N VAL A 295 17.33 1.30 34.26
CA VAL A 295 16.61 1.46 35.53
C VAL A 295 17.53 1.15 36.71
N SER A 296 18.36 0.12 36.63
CA SER A 296 19.26 -0.27 37.71
C SER A 296 20.46 -1.09 37.20
N GLU A 297 21.52 -1.10 38.00
CA GLU A 297 22.68 -1.98 37.79
C GLU A 297 23.13 -2.53 39.16
N LYS A 298 23.29 -3.84 39.24
CA LYS A 298 23.75 -4.50 40.44
C LYS A 298 24.47 -5.80 40.08
N GLY A 299 25.68 -6.01 40.62
CA GLY A 299 26.39 -7.31 40.48
C GLY A 299 26.70 -7.70 39.03
N GLY A 300 26.98 -6.77 38.13
CA GLY A 300 27.27 -7.04 36.72
C GLY A 300 26.02 -7.28 35.84
N SER A 301 24.83 -7.16 36.40
CA SER A 301 23.54 -7.20 35.66
C SER A 301 22.90 -5.84 35.65
N ALA A 302 22.33 -5.44 34.50
CA ALA A 302 21.57 -4.19 34.35
C ALA A 302 20.12 -4.49 33.96
N SER A 303 19.18 -3.73 34.55
CA SER A 303 17.76 -3.76 34.17
C SER A 303 17.45 -2.53 33.32
N TYR A 304 16.69 -2.74 32.28
CA TYR A 304 16.25 -1.68 31.38
C TYR A 304 14.73 -1.65 31.27
N LYS A 305 14.17 -0.46 31.19
CA LYS A 305 12.81 -0.23 30.75
C LYS A 305 12.84 0.01 29.24
N MET A 306 12.08 -0.78 28.51
CA MET A 306 11.87 -0.61 27.07
C MET A 306 10.49 0.01 26.84
N THR A 307 10.46 1.09 26.10
CA THR A 307 9.22 1.76 25.68
C THR A 307 9.11 1.65 24.16
N ASN A 308 7.98 1.11 23.68
CA ASN A 308 7.66 1.13 22.26
C ASN A 308 7.15 2.52 21.86
N LEU A 309 7.76 3.11 20.83
CA LEU A 309 7.42 4.42 20.27
C LEU A 309 6.62 4.31 18.96
N SER A 310 6.49 3.10 18.40
CA SER A 310 5.63 2.83 17.24
C SER A 310 4.24 2.37 17.72
N GLY A 311 3.20 2.80 16.99
CA GLY A 311 1.81 2.51 17.34
C GLY A 311 1.33 1.15 16.88
#